data_9faf01863905c2bc1121cee5a866c820
#
_entry.id   9faf01863905c2bc1121cee5a866c820
#
_cell.length_a   1.000
_cell.length_b   1.000
_cell.length_c   1.000
_cell.angle_alpha   90.00
_cell.angle_beta   90.00
_cell.angle_gamma   90.00
#
_symmetry.space_group_name_H-M   'P 1'
#
loop_
_entity.id
_entity.type
_entity.pdbx_description
1 polymer ?
#
loop_
_entity_poly.entity_id
_entity_poly.type
_entity_poly.pdbx_seq_one_letter_code
_entity_poly.pdbx_strand_id
1 'polypeptide(L)'
;MDTTNDLQKNLISWRRHLHRHPELSFEEKNTSLFIQEWLRERDIPFTSGWAGHGIVASVIIDKDDPKFYAFRADMDAFPIQEENPREYCSQTPGIMHACGHDVHTTCLLGAIELILNNKDQLKSNLKFIFQPGEEKLPGGASIMLKEGAIDADNCKGTFGLHVQPSMEPGTVGCHRAIYMA
;
A
#
# COMPACT_ATOMS: atom_id res chain seq x y z
N MET A 1 19.16 20.40 -1.27
CA MET A 1 18.42 19.85 -0.11
C MET A 1 18.56 18.35 -0.19
N ASP A 2 18.81 17.67 0.92
CA ASP A 2 19.00 16.21 0.93
C ASP A 2 17.62 15.53 0.89
N THR A 3 17.12 15.30 -0.32
CA THR A 3 15.79 14.71 -0.59
C THR A 3 15.61 13.35 0.06
N THR A 4 16.69 12.60 0.29
CA THR A 4 16.67 11.28 0.93
C THR A 4 16.34 11.37 2.42
N ASN A 5 16.88 12.36 3.12
CA ASN A 5 16.64 12.57 4.55
C ASN A 5 15.18 13.03 4.81
N ASP A 6 14.63 13.83 3.91
CA ASP A 6 13.24 14.31 4.03
C ASP A 6 12.24 13.19 3.72
N LEU A 7 12.51 12.35 2.72
CA LEU A 7 11.69 11.17 2.44
C LEU A 7 11.67 10.21 3.64
N GLN A 8 12.81 9.94 4.26
CA GLN A 8 12.88 9.06 5.43
C GLN A 8 12.03 9.58 6.59
N LYS A 9 12.06 10.90 6.88
CA LYS A 9 11.21 11.51 7.91
C LYS A 9 9.73 11.33 7.60
N ASN A 10 9.35 11.54 6.33
CA ASN A 10 7.99 11.38 5.86
C ASN A 10 7.51 9.93 6.03
N LEU A 11 8.31 8.95 5.61
CA LEU A 11 8.01 7.53 5.76
C LEU A 11 7.77 7.15 7.23
N ILE A 12 8.61 7.62 8.13
CA ILE A 12 8.44 7.40 9.58
C ILE A 12 7.13 8.03 10.06
N SER A 13 6.82 9.25 9.62
CA SER A 13 5.59 9.96 10.00
C SER A 13 4.35 9.23 9.50
N TRP A 14 4.29 8.84 8.22
CA TRP A 14 3.16 8.13 7.62
C TRP A 14 2.94 6.77 8.28
N ARG A 15 4.01 5.99 8.45
CA ARG A 15 3.93 4.70 9.14
C ARG A 15 3.41 4.84 10.57
N ARG A 16 3.89 5.81 11.34
CA ARG A 16 3.44 6.04 12.72
C ARG A 16 2.00 6.54 12.77
N HIS A 17 1.57 7.32 11.78
CA HIS A 17 0.17 7.74 11.66
C HIS A 17 -0.75 6.53 11.42
N LEU A 18 -0.45 5.71 10.42
CA LEU A 18 -1.21 4.49 10.10
C LEU A 18 -1.25 3.53 11.30
N HIS A 19 -0.12 3.33 11.97
CA HIS A 19 -0.01 2.43 13.13
C HIS A 19 -0.85 2.89 14.32
N ARG A 20 -0.96 4.20 14.53
CA ARG A 20 -1.81 4.78 15.59
C ARG A 20 -3.30 4.65 15.33
N HIS A 21 -3.70 4.59 14.08
CA HIS A 21 -5.10 4.63 13.65
C HIS A 21 -5.47 3.39 12.81
N PRO A 22 -5.27 2.17 13.37
CA PRO A 22 -5.56 0.95 12.66
C PRO A 22 -7.07 0.75 12.52
N GLU A 23 -7.48 0.20 11.38
CA GLU A 23 -8.86 -0.14 11.07
C GLU A 23 -8.95 -1.60 10.63
N LEU A 24 -10.06 -2.27 10.96
CA LEU A 24 -10.28 -3.68 10.64
C LEU A 24 -10.55 -3.87 9.15
N SER A 25 -10.42 -5.13 8.71
CA SER A 25 -10.72 -5.57 7.33
C SER A 25 -12.09 -5.09 6.87
N PHE A 26 -12.14 -4.38 5.76
CA PHE A 26 -13.31 -3.74 5.14
C PHE A 26 -13.89 -2.54 5.92
N GLU A 27 -13.20 -2.06 6.93
CA GLU A 27 -13.56 -0.88 7.72
C GLU A 27 -12.51 0.25 7.60
N GLU A 28 -11.58 0.16 6.65
CA GLU A 28 -10.38 1.01 6.47
C GLU A 28 -10.72 2.40 5.88
N LYS A 29 -11.79 3.01 6.38
CA LYS A 29 -12.31 4.28 5.87
C LYS A 29 -11.32 5.43 6.03
N ASN A 30 -10.75 5.62 7.22
CA ASN A 30 -9.85 6.73 7.47
C ASN A 30 -8.47 6.48 6.87
N THR A 31 -8.01 5.24 6.83
CA THR A 31 -6.82 4.81 6.10
C THR A 31 -6.94 5.13 4.62
N SER A 32 -8.08 4.79 4.00
CA SER A 32 -8.38 5.13 2.62
C SER A 32 -8.41 6.64 2.38
N LEU A 33 -9.05 7.41 3.26
CA LEU A 33 -9.10 8.88 3.15
C LEU A 33 -7.71 9.51 3.26
N PHE A 34 -6.88 9.05 4.18
CA PHE A 34 -5.49 9.50 4.32
C PHE A 34 -4.71 9.29 3.02
N ILE A 35 -4.80 8.10 2.41
CA ILE A 35 -4.12 7.77 1.15
C ILE A 35 -4.66 8.63 0.00
N GLN A 36 -5.99 8.81 -0.09
CA GLN A 36 -6.61 9.63 -1.12
C GLN A 36 -6.15 11.10 -1.04
N GLU A 37 -6.05 11.65 0.18
CA GLU A 37 -5.56 13.03 0.38
C GLU A 37 -4.09 13.14 -0.01
N TRP A 38 -3.27 12.18 0.39
CA TRP A 38 -1.87 12.09 0.01
C TRP A 38 -1.67 12.05 -1.51
N LEU A 39 -2.52 11.31 -2.24
CA LEU A 39 -2.50 11.22 -3.70
C LEU A 39 -2.94 12.54 -4.36
N ARG A 40 -3.98 13.20 -3.82
CA ARG A 40 -4.47 14.51 -4.33
C ARG A 40 -3.41 15.59 -4.20
N GLU A 41 -2.72 15.68 -3.07
CA GLU A 41 -1.64 16.66 -2.85
C GLU A 41 -0.50 16.55 -3.87
N ARG A 42 -0.40 15.40 -4.56
CA ARG A 42 0.64 15.09 -5.57
C ARG A 42 0.11 15.05 -6.99
N ASP A 43 -1.13 15.45 -7.19
CA ASP A 43 -1.80 15.41 -8.50
C ASP A 43 -1.77 14.02 -9.16
N ILE A 44 -1.81 12.95 -8.37
CA ILE A 44 -1.82 11.57 -8.86
C ILE A 44 -3.27 11.14 -9.12
N PRO A 45 -3.64 10.79 -10.37
CA PRO A 45 -4.98 10.31 -10.66
C PRO A 45 -5.24 8.95 -10.00
N PHE A 46 -6.41 8.79 -9.40
CA PHE A 46 -6.84 7.56 -8.78
C PHE A 46 -8.36 7.36 -8.86
N THR A 47 -8.77 6.12 -8.65
CA THR A 47 -10.15 5.72 -8.38
C THR A 47 -10.21 5.07 -7.00
N SER A 48 -11.34 5.21 -6.31
CA SER A 48 -11.53 4.68 -4.96
C SER A 48 -12.91 4.06 -4.78
N GLY A 49 -13.10 3.35 -3.67
CA GLY A 49 -14.36 2.67 -3.35
C GLY A 49 -14.37 1.19 -3.77
N TRP A 50 -13.29 0.69 -4.32
CA TRP A 50 -13.15 -0.72 -4.68
C TRP A 50 -13.17 -1.60 -3.41
N ALA A 51 -13.95 -2.67 -3.43
CA ALA A 51 -14.17 -3.50 -2.25
C ALA A 51 -14.53 -2.66 -0.98
N GLY A 52 -15.21 -1.52 -1.17
CA GLY A 52 -15.59 -0.57 -0.14
C GLY A 52 -14.57 0.56 0.07
N HIS A 53 -13.31 0.27 0.33
CA HIS A 53 -12.30 1.27 0.70
C HIS A 53 -11.01 1.22 -0.13
N GLY A 54 -10.89 0.30 -1.07
CA GLY A 54 -9.72 0.14 -1.94
C GLY A 54 -9.49 1.32 -2.88
N ILE A 55 -8.23 1.52 -3.24
CA ILE A 55 -7.79 2.60 -4.13
C ILE A 55 -6.92 2.01 -5.24
N VAL A 56 -7.09 2.52 -6.45
CA VAL A 56 -6.17 2.28 -7.57
C VAL A 56 -5.70 3.62 -8.11
N ALA A 57 -4.43 3.92 -7.89
CA ALA A 57 -3.77 5.10 -8.44
C ALA A 57 -2.95 4.73 -9.68
N SER A 58 -2.64 5.72 -10.54
CA SER A 58 -1.96 5.47 -11.80
C SER A 58 -0.93 6.52 -12.13
N VAL A 59 0.22 6.09 -12.64
CA VAL A 59 1.20 6.96 -13.31
C VAL A 59 1.28 6.51 -14.77
N ILE A 60 0.76 7.34 -15.66
CA ILE A 60 0.69 7.07 -17.08
C ILE A 60 1.89 7.72 -17.78
N ILE A 61 2.66 6.91 -18.47
CA ILE A 61 3.83 7.30 -19.27
C ILE A 61 3.47 7.33 -20.76
N ASP A 62 2.78 6.29 -21.22
CA ASP A 62 2.30 6.18 -22.61
C ASP A 62 0.78 5.94 -22.58
N LYS A 63 0.02 6.88 -23.12
CA LYS A 63 -1.44 6.81 -23.19
C LYS A 63 -1.96 5.80 -24.20
N ASP A 64 -1.14 5.48 -25.21
CA ASP A 64 -1.48 4.57 -26.30
C ASP A 64 -1.15 3.11 -25.94
N ASP A 65 -0.28 2.86 -24.93
CA ASP A 65 -0.02 1.51 -24.40
C ASP A 65 -0.97 1.22 -23.23
N PRO A 66 -1.94 0.30 -23.36
CA PRO A 66 -2.82 -0.06 -22.24
C PRO A 66 -2.10 -0.88 -21.16
N LYS A 67 -0.91 -1.39 -21.43
CA LYS A 67 -0.18 -2.29 -20.53
C LYS A 67 0.48 -1.55 -19.39
N PHE A 68 0.50 -2.18 -18.22
CA PHE A 68 1.08 -1.61 -17.00
C PHE A 68 1.72 -2.68 -16.11
N TYR A 69 2.55 -2.23 -15.17
CA TYR A 69 2.93 -3.01 -13.99
C TYR A 69 2.15 -2.49 -12.78
N ALA A 70 1.78 -3.39 -11.87
CA ALA A 70 1.05 -3.07 -10.65
C ALA A 70 1.94 -3.25 -9.42
N PHE A 71 1.78 -2.34 -8.45
CA PHE A 71 2.37 -2.45 -7.12
C PHE A 71 1.24 -2.48 -6.09
N ARG A 72 1.29 -3.40 -5.15
CA ARG A 72 0.20 -3.65 -4.20
C ARG A 72 0.68 -3.52 -2.75
N ALA A 73 -0.12 -2.86 -1.93
CA ALA A 73 -0.07 -2.94 -0.48
C ALA A 73 -1.48 -3.20 0.08
N ASP A 74 -1.54 -3.94 1.16
CA ASP A 74 -2.72 -4.11 2.00
C ASP A 74 -2.82 -2.99 3.04
N MET A 75 -4.03 -2.81 3.63
CA MET A 75 -4.30 -1.67 4.51
C MET A 75 -4.89 -2.04 5.87
N ASP A 76 -5.45 -3.23 6.01
CA ASP A 76 -6.22 -3.64 7.17
C ASP A 76 -5.36 -4.05 8.37
N ALA A 77 -5.98 -4.02 9.55
CA ALA A 77 -5.39 -4.38 10.82
C ALA A 77 -6.14 -5.56 11.48
N PHE A 78 -5.57 -6.08 12.56
CA PHE A 78 -6.12 -7.20 13.32
C PHE A 78 -6.88 -6.78 14.57
N PRO A 79 -7.90 -7.55 14.99
CA PRO A 79 -8.58 -7.37 16.27
C PRO A 79 -7.72 -7.90 17.44
N ILE A 80 -6.57 -7.26 17.65
CA ILE A 80 -5.57 -7.62 18.66
C ILE A 80 -5.26 -6.38 19.51
N GLN A 81 -5.26 -6.52 20.84
CA GLN A 81 -4.81 -5.44 21.71
C GLN A 81 -3.30 -5.29 21.65
N GLU A 82 -2.84 -4.10 21.28
CA GLU A 82 -1.42 -3.78 21.34
C GLU A 82 -0.95 -3.61 22.78
N GLU A 83 0.14 -4.30 23.14
CA GLU A 83 0.75 -4.23 24.47
C GLU A 83 2.13 -3.55 24.45
N ASN A 84 2.58 -3.09 23.29
CA ASN A 84 3.88 -2.42 23.15
C ASN A 84 3.83 -0.99 23.69
N PRO A 85 4.67 -0.62 24.66
CA PRO A 85 4.71 0.74 25.20
C PRO A 85 5.51 1.67 24.27
N ARG A 86 4.94 2.05 23.13
CA ARG A 86 5.55 2.96 22.17
C ARG A 86 4.76 4.25 22.06
N GLU A 87 5.44 5.35 21.75
CA GLU A 87 4.80 6.66 21.52
C GLU A 87 3.78 6.64 20.37
N TYR A 88 3.92 5.68 19.46
CA TYR A 88 3.07 5.51 18.29
C TYR A 88 2.21 4.25 18.33
N CYS A 89 1.99 3.66 19.52
CA CYS A 89 1.08 2.53 19.67
C CYS A 89 -0.34 2.88 19.21
N SER A 90 -1.11 1.85 18.91
CA SER A 90 -2.50 1.98 18.48
C SER A 90 -3.30 2.84 19.47
N GLN A 91 -4.06 3.77 18.96
CA GLN A 91 -5.04 4.57 19.71
C GLN A 91 -6.45 3.98 19.64
N THR A 92 -6.61 2.86 18.95
CA THR A 92 -7.88 2.13 18.83
C THR A 92 -7.83 0.88 19.73
N PRO A 93 -8.49 0.87 20.88
CA PRO A 93 -8.46 -0.27 21.79
C PRO A 93 -8.89 -1.56 21.09
N GLY A 94 -8.11 -2.63 21.28
CA GLY A 94 -8.39 -3.95 20.70
C GLY A 94 -8.05 -4.11 19.21
N ILE A 95 -7.41 -3.12 18.59
CA ILE A 95 -7.03 -3.19 17.17
C ILE A 95 -5.57 -2.76 17.02
N MET A 96 -4.76 -3.51 16.25
CA MET A 96 -3.39 -3.12 15.91
C MET A 96 -2.96 -3.65 14.54
N HIS A 97 -1.99 -2.98 13.92
CA HIS A 97 -1.26 -3.50 12.76
C HIS A 97 -0.25 -4.57 13.20
N ALA A 98 -0.72 -5.81 13.42
CA ALA A 98 0.11 -6.93 13.85
C ALA A 98 0.82 -7.63 12.68
N CYS A 99 0.31 -7.51 11.45
CA CYS A 99 0.92 -8.08 10.23
C CYS A 99 1.85 -7.11 9.49
N GLY A 100 1.86 -5.82 9.88
CA GLY A 100 2.74 -4.82 9.26
C GLY A 100 2.20 -4.15 8.00
N HIS A 101 0.88 -4.17 7.77
CA HIS A 101 0.25 -3.53 6.62
C HIS A 101 0.42 -2.00 6.61
N ASP A 102 0.62 -1.38 7.77
CA ASP A 102 1.05 0.01 7.91
C ASP A 102 2.44 0.27 7.29
N VAL A 103 3.35 -0.69 7.41
CA VAL A 103 4.67 -0.65 6.75
C VAL A 103 4.51 -0.87 5.25
N HIS A 104 3.68 -1.85 4.81
CA HIS A 104 3.45 -2.13 3.39
C HIS A 104 2.88 -0.91 2.66
N THR A 105 1.82 -0.30 3.22
CA THR A 105 1.23 0.94 2.70
C THR A 105 2.26 2.07 2.65
N THR A 106 3.03 2.26 3.72
CA THR A 106 4.08 3.28 3.76
C THR A 106 5.17 3.04 2.70
N CYS A 107 5.61 1.79 2.52
CA CYS A 107 6.57 1.44 1.47
C CYS A 107 6.04 1.76 0.08
N LEU A 108 4.74 1.51 -0.17
CA LEU A 108 4.11 1.83 -1.44
C LEU A 108 4.05 3.34 -1.68
N LEU A 109 3.68 4.15 -0.67
CA LEU A 109 3.70 5.61 -0.75
C LEU A 109 5.13 6.13 -1.05
N GLY A 110 6.13 5.57 -0.36
CA GLY A 110 7.53 5.92 -0.61
C GLY A 110 8.02 5.51 -2.01
N ALA A 111 7.60 4.36 -2.51
CA ALA A 111 7.91 3.93 -3.87
C ALA A 111 7.31 4.89 -4.90
N ILE A 112 6.08 5.36 -4.68
CA ILE A 112 5.44 6.37 -5.55
C ILE A 112 6.26 7.66 -5.56
N GLU A 113 6.72 8.17 -4.41
CA GLU A 113 7.59 9.36 -4.36
C GLU A 113 8.87 9.19 -5.17
N LEU A 114 9.55 8.04 -5.02
CA LEU A 114 10.76 7.75 -5.78
C LEU A 114 10.48 7.64 -7.29
N ILE A 115 9.36 7.05 -7.66
CA ILE A 115 8.90 6.91 -9.04
C ILE A 115 8.61 8.28 -9.67
N LEU A 116 7.91 9.16 -8.97
CA LEU A 116 7.60 10.51 -9.45
C LEU A 116 8.87 11.35 -9.66
N ASN A 117 9.83 11.24 -8.74
CA ASN A 117 11.13 11.92 -8.85
C ASN A 117 12.00 11.40 -10.00
N ASN A 118 11.68 10.24 -10.56
CA ASN A 118 12.41 9.61 -11.65
C ASN A 118 11.50 9.30 -12.86
N LYS A 119 10.40 10.02 -13.00
CA LYS A 119 9.37 9.75 -14.01
C LYS A 119 9.91 9.68 -15.43
N ASP A 120 10.87 10.52 -15.76
CA ASP A 120 11.50 10.59 -17.10
C ASP A 120 12.29 9.32 -17.46
N GLN A 121 12.63 8.48 -16.51
CA GLN A 121 13.33 7.21 -16.71
C GLN A 121 12.38 6.02 -16.92
N LEU A 122 11.09 6.21 -16.70
CA LEU A 122 10.09 5.15 -16.80
C LEU A 122 9.75 4.86 -18.26
N LYS A 123 9.50 3.58 -18.55
CA LYS A 123 9.16 3.07 -19.87
C LYS A 123 7.82 2.34 -19.93
N SER A 124 7.08 2.32 -18.85
CA SER A 124 5.81 1.60 -18.73
C SER A 124 4.86 2.35 -17.82
N ASN A 125 3.57 2.22 -18.09
CA ASN A 125 2.55 2.69 -17.18
C ASN A 125 2.57 1.88 -15.89
N LEU A 126 2.22 2.53 -14.77
CA LEU A 126 2.21 1.93 -13.44
C LEU A 126 0.85 2.12 -12.78
N LYS A 127 0.40 1.10 -12.06
CA LYS A 127 -0.75 1.17 -11.15
C LYS A 127 -0.32 0.84 -9.73
N PHE A 128 -0.92 1.53 -8.77
CA PHE A 128 -0.66 1.36 -7.35
C PHE A 128 -1.98 0.98 -6.69
N ILE A 129 -2.01 -0.20 -6.07
CA ILE A 129 -3.20 -0.82 -5.51
C ILE A 129 -3.08 -0.78 -3.98
N PHE A 130 -3.97 -0.05 -3.34
CA PHE A 130 -4.14 -0.10 -1.89
C PHE A 130 -5.37 -0.96 -1.61
N GLN A 131 -5.10 -2.18 -1.15
CA GLN A 131 -6.10 -3.22 -1.00
C GLN A 131 -6.68 -3.25 0.40
N PRO A 132 -8.01 -3.20 0.58
CA PRO A 132 -8.66 -3.45 1.86
C PRO A 132 -8.83 -4.95 2.11
N GLY A 133 -9.07 -5.33 3.38
CA GLY A 133 -9.59 -6.65 3.74
C GLY A 133 -8.74 -7.82 3.26
N GLU A 134 -7.44 -7.81 3.51
CA GLU A 134 -6.56 -8.92 3.19
C GLU A 134 -6.80 -10.11 4.13
N GLU A 135 -7.00 -9.83 5.41
CA GLU A 135 -7.07 -10.80 6.50
C GLU A 135 -8.47 -11.44 6.69
N LYS A 136 -9.45 -11.03 5.88
CA LYS A 136 -10.83 -11.50 6.00
C LYS A 136 -11.37 -11.98 4.66
N LEU A 137 -11.81 -13.26 4.61
CA LEU A 137 -12.44 -13.81 3.41
C LEU A 137 -13.71 -13.03 3.01
N PRO A 138 -13.95 -12.87 1.69
CA PRO A 138 -13.28 -13.52 0.55
C PRO A 138 -11.99 -12.82 0.09
N GLY A 139 -11.48 -11.86 0.84
CA GLY A 139 -10.30 -11.07 0.52
C GLY A 139 -10.58 -9.91 -0.43
N GLY A 140 -10.09 -8.72 -0.07
CA GLY A 140 -10.32 -7.51 -0.86
C GLY A 140 -9.81 -7.60 -2.28
N ALA A 141 -8.68 -8.28 -2.52
CA ALA A 141 -8.15 -8.48 -3.88
C ALA A 141 -9.15 -9.17 -4.80
N SER A 142 -9.81 -10.24 -4.33
CA SER A 142 -10.79 -10.98 -5.13
C SER A 142 -12.04 -10.15 -5.46
N ILE A 143 -12.44 -9.27 -4.53
CA ILE A 143 -13.57 -8.35 -4.73
C ILE A 143 -13.16 -7.26 -5.74
N MET A 144 -12.00 -6.60 -5.53
CA MET A 144 -11.49 -5.57 -6.45
C MET A 144 -11.36 -6.08 -7.88
N LEU A 145 -10.88 -7.33 -8.08
CA LEU A 145 -10.81 -7.94 -9.41
C LEU A 145 -12.20 -8.17 -10.01
N LYS A 146 -13.16 -8.65 -9.25
CA LYS A 146 -14.56 -8.85 -9.71
C LYS A 146 -15.25 -7.53 -10.07
N GLU A 147 -14.93 -6.46 -9.37
CA GLU A 147 -15.44 -5.12 -9.63
C GLU A 147 -14.76 -4.46 -10.84
N GLY A 148 -13.69 -5.04 -11.38
CA GLY A 148 -12.96 -4.50 -12.53
C GLY A 148 -11.96 -3.40 -12.18
N ALA A 149 -11.54 -3.30 -10.92
CA ALA A 149 -10.53 -2.32 -10.47
C ALA A 149 -9.20 -2.46 -11.23
N ILE A 150 -8.86 -3.67 -11.63
CA ILE A 150 -7.63 -4.03 -12.35
C ILE A 150 -7.98 -4.79 -13.61
N ASP A 151 -7.53 -4.25 -14.73
CA ASP A 151 -7.55 -4.94 -16.03
C ASP A 151 -6.40 -5.96 -16.05
N ALA A 152 -6.74 -7.22 -15.75
CA ALA A 152 -5.76 -8.29 -15.62
C ALA A 152 -5.08 -8.62 -16.96
N ASP A 153 -5.77 -8.45 -18.09
CA ASP A 153 -5.24 -8.77 -19.44
C ASP A 153 -4.13 -7.81 -19.86
N ASN A 154 -4.16 -6.58 -19.36
CA ASN A 154 -3.14 -5.57 -19.61
C ASN A 154 -2.08 -5.48 -18.49
N CYS A 155 -2.19 -6.24 -17.42
CA CYS A 155 -1.21 -6.27 -16.33
C CYS A 155 -0.01 -7.16 -16.70
N LYS A 156 1.15 -6.56 -16.89
CA LYS A 156 2.42 -7.28 -17.19
C LYS A 156 2.98 -8.04 -15.98
N GLY A 157 2.62 -7.62 -14.78
CA GLY A 157 3.05 -8.22 -13.52
C GLY A 157 2.66 -7.38 -12.32
N THR A 158 2.49 -8.05 -11.20
CA THR A 158 2.14 -7.42 -9.91
C THR A 158 3.24 -7.66 -8.91
N PHE A 159 3.62 -6.61 -8.19
CA PHE A 159 4.63 -6.63 -7.13
C PHE A 159 3.95 -6.29 -5.81
N GLY A 160 4.24 -7.08 -4.78
CA GLY A 160 3.86 -6.82 -3.41
C GLY A 160 5.03 -7.16 -2.49
N LEU A 161 5.16 -6.40 -1.41
CA LEU A 161 6.13 -6.68 -0.34
C LEU A 161 5.39 -7.20 0.88
N HIS A 162 6.06 -8.06 1.64
CA HIS A 162 5.64 -8.41 2.99
C HIS A 162 6.81 -8.27 3.95
N VAL A 163 6.59 -7.62 5.07
CA VAL A 163 7.61 -7.53 6.13
C VAL A 163 7.81 -8.89 6.79
N GLN A 164 9.07 -9.25 7.01
CA GLN A 164 9.45 -10.53 7.61
C GLN A 164 10.28 -10.28 8.86
N PRO A 165 9.71 -10.46 10.06
CA PRO A 165 10.38 -10.14 11.32
C PRO A 165 11.68 -10.91 11.59
N SER A 166 11.86 -12.08 10.96
CA SER A 166 13.06 -12.91 11.10
C SER A 166 14.20 -12.50 10.17
N MET A 167 14.00 -11.53 9.27
CA MET A 167 15.03 -11.04 8.35
C MET A 167 15.77 -9.84 8.93
N GLU A 168 17.06 -9.76 8.65
CA GLU A 168 17.87 -8.59 9.03
C GLU A 168 17.39 -7.33 8.31
N PRO A 169 17.28 -6.18 9.02
CA PRO A 169 16.89 -4.92 8.40
C PRO A 169 17.78 -4.55 7.20
N GLY A 170 17.14 -4.07 6.13
CA GLY A 170 17.84 -3.72 4.90
C GLY A 170 18.06 -4.88 3.93
N THR A 171 17.60 -6.08 4.26
CA THR A 171 17.62 -7.22 3.33
C THR A 171 16.28 -7.37 2.60
N VAL A 172 16.35 -7.88 1.37
CA VAL A 172 15.16 -8.22 0.56
C VAL A 172 15.26 -9.68 0.14
N GLY A 173 14.26 -10.48 0.53
CA GLY A 173 14.10 -11.86 0.07
C GLY A 173 13.27 -11.91 -1.21
N CYS A 174 13.68 -12.73 -2.17
CA CYS A 174 12.91 -13.02 -3.37
C CYS A 174 12.90 -14.52 -3.63
N HIS A 175 11.72 -15.09 -3.80
CA HIS A 175 11.52 -16.51 -4.08
C HIS A 175 11.07 -16.74 -5.52
N ARG A 176 11.55 -17.84 -6.13
CA ARG A 176 11.14 -18.24 -7.50
C ARG A 176 9.86 -19.11 -7.51
N ALA A 177 9.36 -19.48 -6.34
CA ALA A 177 8.17 -20.31 -6.16
C ALA A 177 7.21 -19.64 -5.18
N ILE A 178 6.04 -20.24 -4.99
CA ILE A 178 5.07 -19.79 -3.97
C ILE A 178 5.75 -19.84 -2.61
N TYR A 179 5.79 -18.72 -1.92
CA TYR A 179 6.44 -18.58 -0.62
C TYR A 179 5.42 -18.60 0.54
N MET A 180 4.25 -18.00 0.32
CA MET A 180 3.12 -18.03 1.24
C MET A 180 1.85 -18.29 0.42
N ALA A 181 0.98 -19.11 0.90
CA ALA A 181 -0.32 -19.42 0.32
C ALA A 181 -1.40 -19.46 1.42
#